data_8246de98bf0500f7665e21361f27e557
#
_entry.id   8246de98bf0500f7665e21361f27e557
#
_cell.length_a   1.000
_cell.length_b   1.000
_cell.length_c   1.000
_cell.angle_alpha   90.00
_cell.angle_beta   90.00
_cell.angle_gamma   90.00
#
_symmetry.space_group_name_H-M   'P 1'
#
loop_
_entity.id
_entity.type
_entity.pdbx_description
1 polymer ?
#
loop_
_entity_poly.entity_id
_entity_poly.type
_entity_poly.pdbx_seq_one_letter_code
_entity_poly.pdbx_strand_id
1 'polypeptide(L)'
;KVNKDVSVNICRWAFPGTWAKDVATSWRISGDINAHWGSLRYVVGKNLYLSAYAKDGHYNDMDMMVIGFRDNSKVGGKGLTPTEEEAHFGLWCIMSSPLLIGCNLESLPESSLELLTNKELIALNQDPLGLQAYVAQHENEGYVLVKDIEQKRGNVRAVALYNPSDTVCSFSVPFSALEFGGNVKVRDLAKRSDLGNFSDVFEQTLPAHSAMFLRMEGETRLEPTLYEAEWAYLPMFNDLGKNPKGIIYAADQEASGKMKVGFLGGQPENYAEWSEVYSADGGRYQMTVHYSFGKGRQLEIDVNGIVTKIDSLGEDDKHNQVTIPVDLKAGYNHIRMGNSYNWAPDIDCFTLTKGM
;
A
#
# COMPACT_ATOMS: atom_id res chain seq x y z
N LYS A 1 10.93 -36.21 0.02
CA LYS A 1 10.39 -35.38 -1.10
C LYS A 1 8.89 -35.37 -0.95
N VAL A 2 8.31 -34.21 -0.66
CA VAL A 2 6.85 -34.01 -0.67
C VAL A 2 6.50 -33.67 -2.10
N ASN A 3 5.69 -34.53 -2.72
CA ASN A 3 5.20 -34.31 -4.10
C ASN A 3 3.80 -33.71 -4.05
N LYS A 4 3.68 -32.53 -3.42
CA LYS A 4 2.42 -31.79 -3.29
C LYS A 4 2.69 -30.31 -3.28
N ASP A 5 1.76 -29.53 -3.78
CA ASP A 5 1.76 -28.08 -3.63
C ASP A 5 1.56 -27.76 -2.14
N VAL A 6 2.60 -27.24 -1.52
CA VAL A 6 2.61 -26.86 -0.11
C VAL A 6 2.76 -25.35 -0.03
N SER A 7 1.79 -24.71 0.61
CA SER A 7 1.92 -23.31 0.97
C SER A 7 2.83 -23.17 2.20
N VAL A 8 3.85 -22.34 2.10
CA VAL A 8 4.79 -22.07 3.20
C VAL A 8 4.57 -20.65 3.70
N ASN A 9 4.39 -20.50 5.01
CA ASN A 9 4.33 -19.21 5.68
C ASN A 9 5.55 -19.04 6.60
N ILE A 10 6.23 -17.88 6.50
CA ILE A 10 7.35 -17.53 7.39
C ILE A 10 6.81 -16.70 8.56
N CYS A 11 6.95 -17.19 9.78
CA CYS A 11 6.55 -16.47 10.98
C CYS A 11 7.77 -15.95 11.74
N ARG A 12 8.11 -14.66 11.52
CA ARG A 12 9.21 -13.98 12.23
C ARG A 12 8.78 -12.74 13.00
N TRP A 13 7.46 -12.47 13.05
CA TRP A 13 6.87 -11.34 13.76
C TRP A 13 7.33 -9.95 13.23
N ALA A 14 7.86 -9.91 12.02
CA ALA A 14 8.26 -8.72 11.29
C ALA A 14 8.45 -9.07 9.82
N PHE A 15 8.37 -8.10 8.91
CA PHE A 15 8.69 -8.33 7.50
C PHE A 15 10.13 -8.86 7.38
N PRO A 16 10.32 -10.09 6.88
CA PRO A 16 11.62 -10.75 6.95
C PRO A 16 12.65 -10.25 5.95
N GLY A 17 12.20 -9.52 4.91
CA GLY A 17 13.01 -9.08 3.80
C GLY A 17 12.63 -9.76 2.49
N THR A 18 13.18 -9.27 1.39
CA THR A 18 12.82 -9.64 0.02
C THR A 18 13.18 -11.08 -0.37
N TRP A 19 14.09 -11.72 0.36
CA TRP A 19 14.45 -13.14 0.17
C TRP A 19 13.29 -14.10 0.47
N ALA A 20 12.31 -13.66 1.25
CA ALA A 20 11.19 -14.50 1.67
C ALA A 20 10.40 -15.08 0.49
N LYS A 21 10.24 -14.32 -0.58
CA LYS A 21 9.54 -14.75 -1.80
C LYS A 21 10.17 -15.98 -2.48
N ASP A 22 11.46 -16.23 -2.26
CA ASP A 22 12.16 -17.35 -2.89
C ASP A 22 11.85 -18.69 -2.21
N VAL A 23 11.27 -18.67 -1.01
CA VAL A 23 11.05 -19.87 -0.19
C VAL A 23 9.65 -19.99 0.40
N ALA A 24 8.82 -18.96 0.33
CA ALA A 24 7.48 -18.92 0.93
C ALA A 24 6.48 -18.17 0.06
N THR A 25 5.21 -18.52 0.21
CA THR A 25 4.08 -17.84 -0.43
C THR A 25 3.48 -16.72 0.43
N SER A 26 3.76 -16.75 1.74
CA SER A 26 3.32 -15.70 2.66
C SER A 26 4.29 -15.54 3.83
N TRP A 27 4.23 -14.41 4.50
CA TRP A 27 5.06 -14.12 5.68
C TRP A 27 4.38 -13.13 6.62
N ARG A 28 4.50 -13.41 7.91
CA ARG A 28 4.06 -12.50 8.97
C ARG A 28 4.84 -11.19 8.91
N ILE A 29 4.11 -10.08 9.01
CA ILE A 29 4.69 -8.72 8.94
C ILE A 29 4.76 -8.02 10.30
N SER A 30 4.18 -8.61 11.32
CA SER A 30 4.10 -8.04 12.68
C SER A 30 4.16 -9.12 13.76
N GLY A 31 4.28 -8.72 15.02
CA GLY A 31 3.98 -9.56 16.18
C GLY A 31 2.53 -10.03 16.17
N ASP A 32 2.20 -10.91 17.13
CA ASP A 32 0.87 -11.53 17.22
C ASP A 32 -0.23 -10.49 17.47
N ILE A 33 -1.36 -10.71 16.81
CA ILE A 33 -2.54 -9.87 16.99
C ILE A 33 -3.24 -10.20 18.31
N ASN A 34 -3.83 -9.17 18.92
CA ASN A 34 -4.71 -9.30 20.09
C ASN A 34 -6.08 -8.68 19.80
N ALA A 35 -7.12 -9.17 20.47
CA ALA A 35 -8.50 -8.75 20.23
C ALA A 35 -8.82 -7.38 20.86
N HIS A 36 -8.14 -6.34 20.41
CA HIS A 36 -8.41 -4.94 20.73
C HIS A 36 -7.92 -4.01 19.62
N TRP A 37 -8.54 -2.85 19.47
CA TRP A 37 -8.28 -1.92 18.38
C TRP A 37 -6.80 -1.50 18.25
N GLY A 38 -6.14 -1.20 19.37
CA GLY A 38 -4.72 -0.80 19.33
C GLY A 38 -3.80 -1.84 18.70
N SER A 39 -4.09 -3.15 18.90
CA SER A 39 -3.34 -4.22 18.25
C SER A 39 -3.65 -4.29 16.75
N LEU A 40 -4.92 -4.18 16.38
CA LEU A 40 -5.33 -4.15 14.97
C LEU A 40 -4.67 -2.98 14.24
N ARG A 41 -4.77 -1.77 14.79
CA ARG A 41 -4.13 -0.57 14.25
C ARG A 41 -2.62 -0.75 14.08
N TYR A 42 -1.94 -1.38 15.05
CA TYR A 42 -0.51 -1.67 14.96
C TYR A 42 -0.20 -2.63 13.80
N VAL A 43 -0.94 -3.73 13.67
CA VAL A 43 -0.73 -4.72 12.60
C VAL A 43 -0.98 -4.10 11.23
N VAL A 44 -2.09 -3.37 11.06
CA VAL A 44 -2.40 -2.68 9.79
C VAL A 44 -1.32 -1.65 9.47
N GLY A 45 -0.89 -0.85 10.47
CA GLY A 45 0.17 0.15 10.29
C GLY A 45 1.49 -0.44 9.80
N LYS A 46 1.82 -1.67 10.20
CA LYS A 46 2.99 -2.40 9.68
C LYS A 46 2.84 -2.79 8.20
N ASN A 47 1.62 -2.96 7.71
CA ASN A 47 1.35 -3.43 6.35
C ASN A 47 1.10 -2.31 5.33
N LEU A 48 0.79 -1.09 5.74
CA LEU A 48 0.38 0.01 4.86
C LEU A 48 1.33 0.25 3.68
N TYR A 49 2.63 0.12 3.91
CA TYR A 49 3.68 0.42 2.93
C TYR A 49 4.38 -0.84 2.38
N LEU A 50 3.75 -2.02 2.50
CA LEU A 50 4.33 -3.28 2.03
C LEU A 50 3.68 -3.81 0.74
N SER A 51 2.89 -3.02 0.03
CA SER A 51 2.18 -3.45 -1.19
C SER A 51 3.11 -3.95 -2.29
N ALA A 52 4.30 -3.35 -2.43
CA ALA A 52 5.29 -3.75 -3.42
C ALA A 52 5.80 -5.20 -3.26
N TYR A 53 5.62 -5.80 -2.08
CA TYR A 53 6.08 -7.16 -1.76
C TYR A 53 4.98 -8.22 -1.82
N ALA A 54 3.70 -7.80 -1.90
CA ALA A 54 2.53 -8.68 -1.93
C ALA A 54 1.88 -8.66 -3.32
N LYS A 55 2.44 -9.44 -4.22
CA LYS A 55 2.01 -9.63 -5.61
C LYS A 55 2.56 -10.95 -6.16
N ASP A 56 2.13 -11.33 -7.34
CA ASP A 56 2.63 -12.52 -8.04
C ASP A 56 2.54 -13.81 -7.23
N GLY A 57 1.43 -13.99 -6.48
CA GLY A 57 1.18 -15.16 -5.65
C GLY A 57 1.87 -15.13 -4.28
N HIS A 58 2.37 -13.97 -3.86
CA HIS A 58 2.96 -13.76 -2.55
C HIS A 58 2.12 -12.80 -1.71
N TYR A 59 2.02 -13.04 -0.40
CA TYR A 59 1.09 -12.33 0.48
C TYR A 59 1.74 -11.92 1.79
N ASN A 60 1.48 -10.68 2.20
CA ASN A 60 1.77 -10.20 3.55
C ASN A 60 0.71 -10.74 4.52
N ASP A 61 1.15 -11.46 5.54
CA ASP A 61 0.27 -12.08 6.53
C ASP A 61 0.15 -11.17 7.76
N MET A 62 -1.04 -10.60 7.94
CA MET A 62 -1.41 -9.74 9.08
C MET A 62 -1.88 -10.53 10.30
N ASP A 63 -1.64 -11.86 10.32
CA ASP A 63 -2.10 -12.78 11.37
C ASP A 63 -3.57 -13.22 11.23
N MET A 64 -4.00 -14.09 12.12
CA MET A 64 -5.37 -14.59 12.17
C MET A 64 -6.39 -13.48 12.44
N MET A 65 -7.63 -13.71 12.08
CA MET A 65 -8.74 -12.82 12.40
C MET A 65 -9.23 -13.06 13.83
N VAL A 66 -9.26 -12.00 14.64
CA VAL A 66 -9.74 -12.00 16.03
C VAL A 66 -11.18 -11.49 16.11
N ILE A 67 -12.05 -11.98 15.21
CA ILE A 67 -13.46 -11.60 15.09
C ILE A 67 -14.31 -12.53 15.96
N GLY A 68 -15.36 -12.01 16.60
CA GLY A 68 -16.26 -12.79 17.42
C GLY A 68 -15.79 -13.07 18.85
N PHE A 69 -14.63 -12.55 19.23
CA PHE A 69 -14.15 -12.63 20.61
C PHE A 69 -14.94 -11.68 21.51
N ARG A 70 -15.58 -12.17 22.56
CA ARG A 70 -16.39 -11.38 23.49
C ARG A 70 -15.88 -11.42 24.93
N ASP A 71 -15.08 -12.43 25.29
CA ASP A 71 -14.41 -12.54 26.58
C ASP A 71 -13.05 -13.18 26.38
N ASN A 72 -11.96 -12.47 26.77
CA ASN A 72 -10.70 -12.87 26.23
C ASN A 72 -9.48 -12.79 27.11
N SER A 73 -9.42 -13.71 28.02
CA SER A 73 -8.20 -14.05 28.76
C SER A 73 -7.10 -14.72 27.90
N LYS A 74 -7.43 -15.25 26.72
CA LYS A 74 -6.49 -16.10 25.95
C LYS A 74 -5.77 -15.41 24.77
N VAL A 75 -6.36 -14.39 24.17
CA VAL A 75 -5.72 -13.58 23.10
C VAL A 75 -5.58 -12.11 23.47
N GLY A 76 -5.55 -11.79 24.76
CA GLY A 76 -5.15 -10.48 25.27
C GLY A 76 -6.05 -9.33 24.82
N GLY A 77 -7.35 -9.33 25.19
CA GLY A 77 -8.24 -8.21 24.88
C GLY A 77 -9.68 -8.42 25.31
N LYS A 78 -10.49 -7.37 25.24
CA LYS A 78 -11.92 -7.39 25.58
C LYS A 78 -12.82 -7.77 24.39
N GLY A 79 -12.23 -8.07 23.24
CA GLY A 79 -12.91 -8.22 21.97
C GLY A 79 -13.02 -6.89 21.21
N LEU A 80 -13.37 -6.97 19.96
CA LEU A 80 -13.64 -5.86 19.07
C LEU A 80 -15.14 -5.51 19.11
N THR A 81 -15.47 -4.25 18.91
CA THR A 81 -16.83 -3.82 18.62
C THR A 81 -17.27 -4.29 17.23
N PRO A 82 -18.57 -4.35 16.90
CA PRO A 82 -19.01 -4.72 15.54
C PRO A 82 -18.39 -3.83 14.43
N THR A 83 -18.22 -2.55 14.67
CA THR A 83 -17.56 -1.61 13.73
C THR A 83 -16.09 -1.96 13.56
N GLU A 84 -15.37 -2.26 14.62
CA GLU A 84 -13.97 -2.67 14.57
C GLU A 84 -13.81 -4.08 13.93
N GLU A 85 -14.77 -4.99 14.10
CA GLU A 85 -14.78 -6.28 13.39
C GLU A 85 -14.96 -6.09 11.88
N GLU A 86 -15.88 -5.21 11.46
CA GLU A 86 -16.07 -4.87 10.05
C GLU A 86 -14.78 -4.28 9.44
N ALA A 87 -14.16 -3.32 10.13
CA ALA A 87 -12.89 -2.74 9.73
C ALA A 87 -11.78 -3.83 9.66
N HIS A 88 -11.70 -4.71 10.66
CA HIS A 88 -10.73 -5.80 10.69
C HIS A 88 -10.87 -6.72 9.47
N PHE A 89 -12.07 -7.26 9.23
CA PHE A 89 -12.29 -8.19 8.13
C PHE A 89 -12.02 -7.55 6.77
N GLY A 90 -12.58 -6.36 6.54
CA GLY A 90 -12.43 -5.67 5.27
C GLY A 90 -10.98 -5.24 4.99
N LEU A 91 -10.21 -4.83 6.03
CA LEU A 91 -8.79 -4.50 5.87
C LEU A 91 -7.97 -5.75 5.49
N TRP A 92 -8.22 -6.93 6.09
CA TRP A 92 -7.61 -8.17 5.64
C TRP A 92 -7.96 -8.48 4.19
N CYS A 93 -9.22 -8.22 3.79
CA CYS A 93 -9.66 -8.46 2.43
C CYS A 93 -9.00 -7.53 1.40
N ILE A 94 -8.96 -6.23 1.65
CA ILE A 94 -8.37 -5.31 0.67
C ILE A 94 -6.84 -5.42 0.62
N MET A 95 -6.21 -5.80 1.72
CA MET A 95 -4.76 -6.07 1.78
C MET A 95 -4.38 -7.45 1.24
N SER A 96 -5.35 -8.27 0.80
CA SER A 96 -5.12 -9.66 0.33
C SER A 96 -4.33 -10.51 1.34
N SER A 97 -4.51 -10.24 2.63
CA SER A 97 -3.90 -11.03 3.70
C SER A 97 -4.61 -12.39 3.81
N PRO A 98 -3.91 -13.47 4.18
CA PRO A 98 -4.55 -14.76 4.45
C PRO A 98 -5.70 -14.66 5.45
N LEU A 99 -6.87 -15.22 5.10
CA LEU A 99 -8.05 -15.21 5.96
C LEU A 99 -8.05 -16.44 6.86
N LEU A 100 -7.38 -16.35 8.00
CA LEU A 100 -7.30 -17.42 9.00
C LEU A 100 -8.24 -17.10 10.18
N ILE A 101 -9.25 -17.93 10.41
CA ILE A 101 -10.21 -17.75 11.50
C ILE A 101 -9.57 -18.18 12.81
N GLY A 102 -9.40 -17.23 13.75
CA GLY A 102 -8.82 -17.48 15.08
C GLY A 102 -9.87 -17.70 16.20
N CYS A 103 -11.16 -17.53 15.92
CA CYS A 103 -12.23 -17.65 16.92
C CYS A 103 -12.80 -19.08 17.07
N ASN A 104 -13.55 -19.29 18.15
CA ASN A 104 -14.35 -20.50 18.31
C ASN A 104 -15.67 -20.38 17.53
N LEU A 105 -15.81 -21.18 16.48
CA LEU A 105 -17.00 -21.17 15.60
C LEU A 105 -18.29 -21.56 16.30
N GLU A 106 -18.24 -22.42 17.37
CA GLU A 106 -19.42 -22.87 18.11
C GLU A 106 -20.06 -21.73 18.93
N SER A 107 -19.28 -20.71 19.31
CA SER A 107 -19.75 -19.60 20.11
C SER A 107 -19.70 -18.25 19.35
N LEU A 108 -19.55 -18.30 18.03
CA LEU A 108 -19.47 -17.13 17.19
C LEU A 108 -20.81 -16.38 17.18
N PRO A 109 -20.84 -15.07 17.49
CA PRO A 109 -22.04 -14.24 17.33
C PRO A 109 -22.56 -14.27 15.89
N GLU A 110 -23.89 -14.24 15.72
CA GLU A 110 -24.53 -14.27 14.41
C GLU A 110 -24.05 -13.11 13.51
N SER A 111 -23.92 -11.91 14.06
CA SER A 111 -23.40 -10.74 13.32
C SER A 111 -21.96 -10.93 12.83
N SER A 112 -21.12 -11.60 13.63
CA SER A 112 -19.74 -11.89 13.24
C SER A 112 -19.68 -13.00 12.18
N LEU A 113 -20.60 -13.98 12.24
CA LEU A 113 -20.74 -15.01 11.21
C LEU A 113 -21.22 -14.39 9.89
N GLU A 114 -22.21 -13.49 9.94
CA GLU A 114 -22.69 -12.77 8.75
C GLU A 114 -21.57 -11.97 8.09
N LEU A 115 -20.75 -11.28 8.89
CA LEU A 115 -19.56 -10.55 8.41
C LEU A 115 -18.57 -11.51 7.75
N LEU A 116 -18.15 -12.58 8.42
CA LEU A 116 -17.17 -13.54 7.92
C LEU A 116 -17.64 -14.30 6.66
N THR A 117 -18.94 -14.32 6.40
CA THR A 117 -19.56 -14.92 5.20
C THR A 117 -19.95 -13.90 4.13
N ASN A 118 -19.55 -12.64 4.27
CA ASN A 118 -19.79 -11.60 3.26
C ASN A 118 -19.05 -11.92 1.97
N LYS A 119 -19.80 -12.35 0.96
CA LYS A 119 -19.25 -12.81 -0.33
C LYS A 119 -18.50 -11.71 -1.11
N GLU A 120 -18.90 -10.44 -0.95
CA GLU A 120 -18.25 -9.33 -1.68
C GLU A 120 -16.89 -8.99 -1.07
N LEU A 121 -16.77 -8.99 0.26
CA LEU A 121 -15.47 -8.84 0.92
C LEU A 121 -14.57 -10.05 0.68
N ILE A 122 -15.12 -11.26 0.70
CA ILE A 122 -14.35 -12.48 0.35
C ILE A 122 -13.86 -12.40 -1.10
N ALA A 123 -14.72 -12.00 -2.04
CA ALA A 123 -14.34 -11.83 -3.44
C ALA A 123 -13.23 -10.78 -3.61
N LEU A 124 -13.26 -9.71 -2.82
CA LEU A 124 -12.18 -8.70 -2.79
C LEU A 124 -10.84 -9.30 -2.35
N ASN A 125 -10.83 -10.19 -1.36
CA ASN A 125 -9.62 -10.91 -0.93
C ASN A 125 -9.14 -11.91 -1.98
N GLN A 126 -10.08 -12.62 -2.62
CA GLN A 126 -9.84 -13.68 -3.60
C GLN A 126 -9.72 -13.18 -5.04
N ASP A 127 -9.56 -11.85 -5.24
CA ASP A 127 -9.38 -11.29 -6.57
C ASP A 127 -8.15 -11.92 -7.27
N PRO A 128 -8.29 -12.35 -8.53
CA PRO A 128 -7.26 -13.12 -9.23
C PRO A 128 -5.96 -12.34 -9.47
N LEU A 129 -5.97 -11.01 -9.40
CA LEU A 129 -4.75 -10.21 -9.47
C LEU A 129 -3.86 -10.39 -8.24
N GLY A 130 -4.42 -10.80 -7.08
CA GLY A 130 -3.68 -11.07 -5.85
C GLY A 130 -2.92 -9.85 -5.29
N LEU A 131 -3.35 -8.63 -5.64
CA LEU A 131 -2.65 -7.41 -5.27
C LEU A 131 -3.05 -6.95 -3.87
N GLN A 132 -2.09 -6.47 -3.10
CA GLN A 132 -2.35 -5.68 -1.90
C GLN A 132 -2.65 -4.24 -2.28
N ALA A 133 -3.60 -3.61 -1.57
CA ALA A 133 -3.83 -2.17 -1.72
C ALA A 133 -2.64 -1.35 -1.20
N TYR A 134 -2.36 -0.24 -1.88
CA TYR A 134 -1.39 0.76 -1.47
C TYR A 134 -2.09 2.02 -0.93
N VAL A 135 -1.37 2.86 -0.21
CA VAL A 135 -1.86 4.14 0.30
C VAL A 135 -1.85 5.15 -0.84
N ALA A 136 -3.05 5.53 -1.32
CA ALA A 136 -3.19 6.56 -2.36
C ALA A 136 -3.28 7.97 -1.78
N GLN A 137 -3.75 8.10 -0.52
CA GLN A 137 -3.87 9.39 0.16
C GLN A 137 -3.78 9.17 1.68
N HIS A 138 -3.06 10.05 2.36
CA HIS A 138 -2.97 10.07 3.82
C HIS A 138 -3.18 11.50 4.33
N GLU A 139 -4.36 11.78 4.85
CA GLU A 139 -4.73 13.07 5.39
C GLU A 139 -5.44 12.92 6.75
N ASN A 140 -5.21 13.87 7.66
CA ASN A 140 -5.91 13.95 8.95
C ASN A 140 -5.99 12.61 9.70
N GLU A 141 -4.89 11.85 9.75
CA GLU A 141 -4.80 10.50 10.32
C GLU A 141 -5.61 9.41 9.58
N GLY A 142 -6.37 9.75 8.53
CA GLY A 142 -7.10 8.83 7.69
C GLY A 142 -6.30 8.36 6.48
N TYR A 143 -6.56 7.15 6.00
CA TYR A 143 -5.91 6.55 4.85
C TYR A 143 -6.92 6.19 3.78
N VAL A 144 -6.60 6.51 2.53
CA VAL A 144 -7.28 6.00 1.35
C VAL A 144 -6.40 4.92 0.74
N LEU A 145 -6.88 3.69 0.78
CA LEU A 145 -6.20 2.53 0.23
C LEU A 145 -6.83 2.15 -1.10
N VAL A 146 -6.02 1.79 -2.09
CA VAL A 146 -6.52 1.46 -3.42
C VAL A 146 -5.74 0.30 -4.05
N LYS A 147 -6.44 -0.56 -4.77
CA LYS A 147 -5.85 -1.58 -5.66
C LYS A 147 -6.69 -1.80 -6.90
N ASP A 148 -6.07 -2.26 -7.97
CA ASP A 148 -6.79 -2.80 -9.12
C ASP A 148 -7.44 -4.12 -8.73
N ILE A 149 -8.64 -4.36 -9.25
CA ILE A 149 -9.35 -5.64 -9.16
C ILE A 149 -9.90 -6.01 -10.54
N GLU A 150 -10.20 -7.28 -10.73
CA GLU A 150 -10.74 -7.87 -11.96
C GLU A 150 -9.74 -7.80 -13.14
N GLN A 151 -9.23 -6.64 -13.47
CA GLN A 151 -8.26 -6.42 -14.54
C GLN A 151 -7.23 -5.37 -14.14
N LYS A 152 -5.96 -5.68 -14.34
CA LYS A 152 -4.86 -4.72 -14.13
C LYS A 152 -5.01 -3.54 -15.11
N ARG A 153 -4.94 -2.32 -14.58
CA ARG A 153 -5.20 -1.08 -15.34
C ARG A 153 -6.60 -1.01 -15.96
N GLY A 154 -7.55 -1.82 -15.47
CA GLY A 154 -8.95 -1.68 -15.79
C GLY A 154 -9.57 -0.43 -15.17
N ASN A 155 -10.81 -0.15 -15.52
CA ASN A 155 -11.58 0.96 -14.97
C ASN A 155 -12.32 0.64 -13.66
N VAL A 156 -12.01 -0.54 -13.06
CA VAL A 156 -12.55 -0.98 -11.77
C VAL A 156 -11.45 -1.05 -10.74
N ARG A 157 -11.65 -0.42 -9.59
CA ARG A 157 -10.74 -0.46 -8.46
C ARG A 157 -11.47 -0.75 -7.15
N ALA A 158 -10.80 -1.40 -6.24
CA ALA A 158 -11.21 -1.46 -4.84
C ALA A 158 -10.57 -0.30 -4.08
N VAL A 159 -11.36 0.36 -3.26
CA VAL A 159 -10.95 1.50 -2.43
C VAL A 159 -11.39 1.27 -1.00
N ALA A 160 -10.51 1.52 -0.02
CA ALA A 160 -10.92 1.59 1.36
C ALA A 160 -10.62 2.97 1.94
N LEU A 161 -11.60 3.51 2.65
CA LEU A 161 -11.41 4.64 3.54
C LEU A 161 -11.18 4.08 4.93
N TYR A 162 -10.05 4.35 5.54
CA TYR A 162 -9.66 3.79 6.84
C TYR A 162 -9.38 4.90 7.86
N ASN A 163 -10.19 4.93 8.92
CA ASN A 163 -10.01 5.81 10.06
C ASN A 163 -9.45 5.04 11.27
N PRO A 164 -8.12 5.04 11.50
CA PRO A 164 -7.52 4.40 12.67
C PRO A 164 -7.66 5.21 13.96
N SER A 165 -8.04 6.48 13.88
CA SER A 165 -8.00 7.43 15.00
C SER A 165 -9.15 7.24 15.98
N ASP A 166 -9.01 7.85 17.17
CA ASP A 166 -10.02 7.85 18.23
C ASP A 166 -11.11 8.91 18.00
N THR A 167 -11.08 9.61 16.87
CA THR A 167 -12.02 10.67 16.49
C THR A 167 -12.64 10.43 15.12
N VAL A 168 -13.68 11.19 14.81
CA VAL A 168 -14.29 11.19 13.49
C VAL A 168 -13.30 11.73 12.46
N CYS A 169 -13.23 11.09 11.29
CA CYS A 169 -12.41 11.51 10.17
C CYS A 169 -13.27 11.74 8.92
N SER A 170 -13.10 12.90 8.27
CA SER A 170 -13.72 13.21 6.98
C SER A 170 -12.75 12.99 5.84
N PHE A 171 -13.22 12.31 4.82
CA PHE A 171 -12.47 12.00 3.60
C PHE A 171 -13.05 12.80 2.44
N SER A 172 -12.17 13.40 1.65
CA SER A 172 -12.47 14.00 0.35
C SER A 172 -11.51 13.40 -0.67
N VAL A 173 -12.01 12.52 -1.53
CA VAL A 173 -11.20 11.69 -2.43
C VAL A 173 -11.47 12.09 -3.87
N PRO A 174 -10.63 12.94 -4.48
CA PRO A 174 -10.73 13.25 -5.90
C PRO A 174 -10.56 11.98 -6.75
N PHE A 175 -11.43 11.78 -7.72
CA PHE A 175 -11.33 10.59 -8.58
C PHE A 175 -10.05 10.57 -9.42
N SER A 176 -9.48 11.72 -9.72
CA SER A 176 -8.18 11.82 -10.39
C SER A 176 -7.03 11.23 -9.54
N ALA A 177 -7.09 11.34 -8.20
CA ALA A 177 -6.12 10.69 -7.30
C ALA A 177 -6.25 9.16 -7.30
N LEU A 178 -7.41 8.64 -7.70
CA LEU A 178 -7.66 7.22 -7.93
C LEU A 178 -7.54 6.85 -9.42
N GLU A 179 -6.98 7.72 -10.25
CA GLU A 179 -6.80 7.54 -11.69
C GLU A 179 -8.10 7.30 -12.46
N PHE A 180 -9.22 7.83 -11.99
CA PHE A 180 -10.50 7.80 -12.72
C PHE A 180 -10.77 9.10 -13.44
N GLY A 181 -11.32 8.99 -14.66
CA GLY A 181 -11.90 10.09 -15.41
C GLY A 181 -13.38 9.86 -15.69
N GLY A 182 -14.13 10.96 -15.76
CA GLY A 182 -15.59 10.91 -15.91
C GLY A 182 -16.32 10.55 -14.61
N ASN A 183 -17.56 10.07 -14.75
CA ASN A 183 -18.35 9.63 -13.60
C ASN A 183 -17.85 8.30 -13.05
N VAL A 184 -18.02 8.10 -11.75
CA VAL A 184 -17.63 6.88 -11.04
C VAL A 184 -18.84 6.28 -10.34
N LYS A 185 -19.16 5.03 -10.67
CA LYS A 185 -20.14 4.22 -9.96
C LYS A 185 -19.51 3.65 -8.70
N VAL A 186 -20.17 3.81 -7.56
CA VAL A 186 -19.67 3.41 -6.24
C VAL A 186 -20.59 2.39 -5.58
N ARG A 187 -20.03 1.30 -5.09
CA ARG A 187 -20.72 0.25 -4.33
C ARG A 187 -20.02 0.00 -3.00
N ASP A 188 -20.78 -0.03 -1.92
CA ASP A 188 -20.33 -0.43 -0.58
C ASP A 188 -20.35 -1.97 -0.48
N LEU A 189 -19.18 -2.58 -0.33
CA LEU A 189 -19.00 -4.04 -0.30
C LEU A 189 -19.41 -4.64 1.05
N ALA A 190 -19.21 -3.92 2.16
CA ALA A 190 -19.62 -4.38 3.48
C ALA A 190 -21.14 -4.42 3.59
N LYS A 191 -21.80 -3.37 3.12
CA LYS A 191 -23.27 -3.24 3.12
C LYS A 191 -23.96 -3.86 1.90
N ARG A 192 -23.17 -4.27 0.90
CA ARG A 192 -23.67 -4.90 -0.34
C ARG A 192 -24.70 -4.01 -1.06
N SER A 193 -24.45 -2.70 -1.09
CA SER A 193 -25.39 -1.71 -1.63
C SER A 193 -24.71 -0.72 -2.57
N ASP A 194 -25.41 -0.39 -3.66
CA ASP A 194 -24.99 0.65 -4.58
C ASP A 194 -25.24 2.02 -3.95
N LEU A 195 -24.22 2.88 -3.97
CA LEU A 195 -24.29 4.25 -3.46
C LEU A 195 -24.67 5.26 -4.55
N GLY A 196 -24.56 4.90 -5.83
CA GLY A 196 -24.86 5.72 -6.98
C GLY A 196 -23.64 6.11 -7.82
N ASN A 197 -23.83 7.14 -8.65
CA ASN A 197 -22.80 7.69 -9.51
C ASN A 197 -22.38 9.07 -8.97
N PHE A 198 -21.09 9.32 -8.98
CA PHE A 198 -20.49 10.55 -8.48
C PHE A 198 -19.59 11.16 -9.56
N SER A 199 -19.46 12.48 -9.56
CA SER A 199 -18.52 13.22 -10.40
C SER A 199 -17.43 13.85 -9.53
N ASP A 200 -16.21 13.93 -10.05
CA ASP A 200 -15.05 14.64 -9.52
C ASP A 200 -14.51 14.12 -8.19
N VAL A 201 -15.35 13.95 -7.17
CA VAL A 201 -14.91 13.64 -5.79
C VAL A 201 -15.92 12.72 -5.09
N PHE A 202 -15.40 11.84 -4.22
CA PHE A 202 -16.20 11.08 -3.27
C PHE A 202 -15.91 11.59 -1.86
N GLU A 203 -16.96 12.04 -1.16
CA GLU A 203 -16.87 12.56 0.20
C GLU A 203 -17.56 11.63 1.18
N GLN A 204 -16.89 11.33 2.30
CA GLN A 204 -17.44 10.48 3.33
C GLN A 204 -16.85 10.83 4.70
N THR A 205 -17.68 10.79 5.73
CA THR A 205 -17.25 10.92 7.12
C THR A 205 -17.38 9.57 7.82
N LEU A 206 -16.31 9.13 8.45
CA LEU A 206 -16.24 7.87 9.19
C LEU A 206 -16.08 8.11 10.69
N PRO A 207 -16.79 7.35 11.53
CA PRO A 207 -16.56 7.37 12.97
C PRO A 207 -15.14 6.88 13.31
N ALA A 208 -14.74 7.04 14.57
CA ALA A 208 -13.53 6.45 15.11
C ALA A 208 -13.50 4.93 14.90
N HIS A 209 -12.30 4.36 14.71
CA HIS A 209 -12.08 2.91 14.61
C HIS A 209 -12.90 2.22 13.53
N SER A 210 -12.96 2.79 12.34
CA SER A 210 -13.80 2.26 11.27
C SER A 210 -13.11 2.28 9.92
N ALA A 211 -13.69 1.53 8.98
CA ALA A 211 -13.30 1.58 7.58
C ALA A 211 -14.52 1.36 6.69
N MET A 212 -14.47 1.84 5.47
CA MET A 212 -15.47 1.65 4.42
C MET A 212 -14.81 1.02 3.20
N PHE A 213 -15.40 -0.01 2.64
CA PHE A 213 -14.82 -0.78 1.52
C PHE A 213 -15.69 -0.64 0.29
N LEU A 214 -15.10 -0.11 -0.78
CA LEU A 214 -15.81 0.31 -1.97
C LEU A 214 -15.27 -0.42 -3.20
N ARG A 215 -16.18 -0.83 -4.09
CA ARG A 215 -15.89 -1.09 -5.49
C ARG A 215 -16.27 0.17 -6.27
N MET A 216 -15.28 0.74 -6.93
CA MET A 216 -15.45 1.93 -7.77
C MET A 216 -15.19 1.58 -9.23
N GLU A 217 -16.07 2.06 -10.12
CA GLU A 217 -15.98 1.84 -11.56
C GLU A 217 -16.10 3.18 -12.27
N GLY A 218 -14.98 3.64 -12.86
CA GLY A 218 -14.91 4.89 -13.62
C GLY A 218 -15.26 4.70 -15.08
N GLU A 219 -15.68 5.77 -15.76
CA GLU A 219 -15.90 5.75 -17.22
C GLU A 219 -14.58 5.52 -17.97
N THR A 220 -13.50 6.10 -17.49
CA THR A 220 -12.17 5.95 -18.08
C THR A 220 -11.10 5.78 -17.00
N ARG A 221 -9.94 5.18 -17.38
CA ARG A 221 -8.76 5.09 -16.53
C ARG A 221 -7.71 6.08 -16.99
N LEU A 222 -7.35 7.01 -16.11
CA LEU A 222 -6.34 8.03 -16.38
C LEU A 222 -4.92 7.44 -16.28
N GLU A 223 -3.99 8.05 -16.97
CA GLU A 223 -2.56 7.78 -16.81
C GLU A 223 -2.08 8.34 -15.47
N PRO A 224 -1.33 7.56 -14.66
CA PRO A 224 -0.80 8.05 -13.39
C PRO A 224 0.24 9.14 -13.65
N THR A 225 0.17 10.19 -12.84
CA THR A 225 1.12 11.30 -12.91
C THR A 225 2.01 11.42 -11.68
N LEU A 226 1.66 10.77 -10.58
CA LEU A 226 2.38 10.75 -9.30
C LEU A 226 2.78 9.32 -8.95
N TYR A 227 3.99 9.16 -8.44
CA TYR A 227 4.55 7.91 -7.94
C TYR A 227 5.26 8.17 -6.62
N GLU A 228 4.66 7.72 -5.54
CA GLU A 228 5.22 7.87 -4.20
C GLU A 228 6.40 6.93 -3.97
N ALA A 229 7.35 7.35 -3.14
CA ALA A 229 8.51 6.51 -2.83
C ALA A 229 8.13 5.29 -1.99
N GLU A 230 7.12 5.40 -1.15
CA GLU A 230 6.61 4.28 -0.35
C GLU A 230 5.87 3.21 -1.17
N TRP A 231 5.59 3.45 -2.45
CA TRP A 231 5.08 2.42 -3.37
C TRP A 231 6.20 1.63 -4.04
N ALA A 232 7.44 2.07 -3.90
CA ALA A 232 8.58 1.42 -4.52
C ALA A 232 8.90 0.06 -3.87
N TYR A 233 9.39 -0.86 -4.68
CA TYR A 233 10.06 -2.05 -4.20
C TYR A 233 11.49 -1.68 -3.75
N LEU A 234 11.84 -2.04 -2.53
CA LEU A 234 13.13 -1.76 -1.91
C LEU A 234 13.87 -3.08 -1.66
N PRO A 235 14.82 -3.49 -2.51
CA PRO A 235 15.45 -4.82 -2.44
C PRO A 235 16.11 -5.13 -1.10
N MET A 236 16.62 -4.10 -0.42
CA MET A 236 17.32 -4.25 0.86
C MET A 236 16.46 -3.99 2.09
N PHE A 237 15.18 -3.72 1.91
CA PHE A 237 14.27 -3.45 3.03
C PHE A 237 13.97 -4.74 3.81
N ASN A 238 14.01 -4.61 5.14
CA ASN A 238 13.44 -5.55 6.10
C ASN A 238 13.05 -4.80 7.38
N ASP A 239 12.09 -5.32 8.13
CA ASP A 239 11.63 -4.72 9.41
C ASP A 239 12.12 -5.53 10.62
N LEU A 240 13.31 -6.09 10.56
CA LEU A 240 13.87 -6.92 11.63
C LEU A 240 14.41 -6.12 12.82
N GLY A 241 14.21 -4.82 12.85
CA GLY A 241 14.39 -3.95 14.02
C GLY A 241 15.83 -3.72 14.51
N LYS A 242 16.85 -4.15 13.77
CA LYS A 242 18.24 -4.05 14.22
C LYS A 242 19.24 -3.51 13.20
N ASN A 243 18.77 -3.03 12.06
CA ASN A 243 19.70 -2.49 11.06
C ASN A 243 19.48 -0.99 10.84
N PRO A 244 20.15 -0.12 11.59
CA PRO A 244 20.04 1.32 11.38
C PRO A 244 20.76 1.81 10.09
N LYS A 245 21.29 0.91 9.28
CA LYS A 245 22.04 1.22 8.05
C LYS A 245 21.33 0.78 6.77
N GLY A 246 20.11 0.27 6.86
CA GLY A 246 19.33 -0.15 5.70
C GLY A 246 18.32 0.91 5.28
N ILE A 247 17.85 0.78 4.06
CA ILE A 247 16.75 1.55 3.50
C ILE A 247 15.51 1.48 4.39
N ILE A 248 14.83 2.60 4.60
CA ILE A 248 13.65 2.70 5.47
C ILE A 248 12.53 3.50 4.82
N TYR A 249 11.30 3.20 5.20
CA TYR A 249 10.17 4.13 5.10
C TYR A 249 10.21 5.04 6.33
N ALA A 250 10.27 6.33 6.12
CA ALA A 250 10.37 7.33 7.18
C ALA A 250 9.20 8.30 7.11
N ALA A 251 8.56 8.56 8.26
CA ALA A 251 7.54 9.59 8.35
C ALA A 251 8.15 10.97 8.16
N ASP A 252 7.52 11.79 7.32
CA ASP A 252 7.92 13.16 7.05
C ASP A 252 6.65 13.99 6.75
N GLN A 253 6.32 14.93 7.64
CA GLN A 253 5.07 15.68 7.54
C GLN A 253 4.99 16.64 6.35
N GLU A 254 6.14 16.99 5.76
CA GLU A 254 6.23 17.87 4.60
C GLU A 254 6.27 17.10 3.27
N ALA A 255 6.49 15.77 3.33
CA ALA A 255 6.49 14.91 2.16
C ALA A 255 5.06 14.63 1.65
N SER A 256 4.93 14.32 0.37
CA SER A 256 3.73 13.73 -0.21
C SER A 256 3.38 12.44 0.53
N GLY A 257 2.10 12.14 0.71
CA GLY A 257 1.70 10.96 1.50
C GLY A 257 2.21 10.94 2.95
N LYS A 258 2.94 11.99 3.41
CA LYS A 258 3.61 12.11 4.72
C LYS A 258 4.67 11.04 4.98
N MET A 259 5.21 10.47 3.93
CA MET A 259 6.24 9.44 3.98
C MET A 259 7.35 9.74 2.98
N LYS A 260 8.53 9.19 3.22
CA LYS A 260 9.65 9.18 2.28
C LYS A 260 10.47 7.91 2.44
N VAL A 261 11.33 7.64 1.47
CA VAL A 261 12.30 6.55 1.54
C VAL A 261 13.69 7.13 1.78
N GLY A 262 14.30 6.72 2.88
CA GLY A 262 15.63 7.16 3.28
C GLY A 262 16.68 6.05 3.26
N PHE A 263 17.95 6.43 3.41
CA PHE A 263 19.10 5.54 3.38
C PHE A 263 19.27 4.75 2.07
N LEU A 264 18.94 5.37 0.96
CA LEU A 264 19.18 4.86 -0.39
C LEU A 264 20.67 4.96 -0.76
N GLY A 265 21.17 4.00 -1.53
CA GLY A 265 22.53 4.03 -2.08
C GLY A 265 23.59 3.40 -1.19
N GLY A 266 24.85 3.76 -1.41
CA GLY A 266 26.02 3.17 -0.75
C GLY A 266 26.47 1.84 -1.36
N GLN A 267 25.65 1.21 -2.17
CA GLN A 267 25.91 -0.01 -2.93
C GLN A 267 24.89 -0.19 -4.06
N PRO A 268 25.22 -0.95 -5.12
CA PRO A 268 24.35 -1.08 -6.29
C PRO A 268 22.97 -1.69 -6.03
N GLU A 269 22.86 -2.55 -5.00
CA GLU A 269 21.62 -3.24 -4.66
C GLU A 269 20.66 -2.40 -3.81
N ASN A 270 21.10 -1.24 -3.30
CA ASN A 270 20.32 -0.38 -2.41
C ASN A 270 19.65 0.77 -3.18
N TYR A 271 18.54 0.47 -3.84
CA TYR A 271 17.75 1.39 -4.65
C TYR A 271 16.25 1.29 -4.34
N ALA A 272 15.50 2.27 -4.80
CA ALA A 272 14.03 2.22 -4.90
C ALA A 272 13.64 1.91 -6.35
N GLU A 273 12.68 1.00 -6.56
CA GLU A 273 12.27 0.50 -7.86
C GLU A 273 10.75 0.60 -8.07
N TRP A 274 10.35 1.22 -9.16
CA TRP A 274 9.00 1.24 -9.67
C TRP A 274 8.98 0.45 -10.99
N SER A 275 8.48 -0.77 -10.97
CA SER A 275 8.43 -1.66 -12.14
C SER A 275 7.20 -1.45 -13.02
N GLU A 276 6.25 -0.61 -12.59
CA GLU A 276 4.94 -0.46 -13.23
C GLU A 276 4.59 1.01 -13.50
N VAL A 277 5.58 1.80 -13.91
CA VAL A 277 5.35 3.18 -14.35
C VAL A 277 4.69 3.15 -15.72
N TYR A 278 3.43 3.55 -15.79
CA TYR A 278 2.62 3.39 -16.99
C TYR A 278 2.57 4.65 -17.85
N SER A 279 2.73 4.47 -19.14
CA SER A 279 2.42 5.48 -20.16
C SER A 279 1.57 4.87 -21.26
N ALA A 280 0.46 5.50 -21.63
CA ALA A 280 -0.44 4.97 -22.65
C ALA A 280 0.23 4.92 -24.02
N ASP A 281 0.87 6.01 -24.43
CA ASP A 281 1.43 6.17 -25.78
C ASP A 281 2.96 6.14 -25.82
N GLY A 282 3.62 6.24 -24.66
CA GLY A 282 5.05 6.53 -24.60
C GLY A 282 5.40 7.95 -25.02
N GLY A 283 6.70 8.22 -25.24
CA GLY A 283 7.21 9.50 -25.68
C GLY A 283 8.02 10.23 -24.61
N ARG A 284 8.25 11.54 -24.86
CA ARG A 284 9.04 12.40 -23.98
C ARG A 284 8.21 12.91 -22.82
N TYR A 285 8.75 12.76 -21.60
CA TYR A 285 8.16 13.27 -20.35
C TYR A 285 9.14 14.17 -19.62
N GLN A 286 8.63 15.09 -18.79
CA GLN A 286 9.36 15.75 -17.74
C GLN A 286 9.11 14.97 -16.45
N MET A 287 10.17 14.41 -15.87
CA MET A 287 10.13 13.77 -14.56
C MET A 287 10.63 14.77 -13.52
N THR A 288 9.78 15.11 -12.56
CA THR A 288 10.19 15.93 -11.41
C THR A 288 10.28 15.04 -10.19
N VAL A 289 11.48 14.89 -9.63
CA VAL A 289 11.76 14.11 -8.43
C VAL A 289 11.79 15.06 -7.24
N HIS A 290 11.02 14.74 -6.21
CA HIS A 290 10.98 15.44 -4.92
C HIS A 290 11.85 14.66 -3.93
N TYR A 291 12.72 15.37 -3.20
CA TYR A 291 13.69 14.74 -2.31
C TYR A 291 14.10 15.68 -1.17
N SER A 292 14.74 15.11 -0.15
CA SER A 292 15.42 15.85 0.93
C SER A 292 16.84 15.31 1.14
N PHE A 293 17.65 16.00 1.95
CA PHE A 293 19.06 15.61 2.21
C PHE A 293 19.94 15.49 0.96
N GLY A 294 19.82 16.46 0.04
CA GLY A 294 20.51 16.41 -1.25
C GLY A 294 21.97 16.87 -1.24
N LYS A 295 22.40 17.70 -0.26
CA LYS A 295 23.71 18.35 -0.25
C LYS A 295 24.89 17.39 -0.28
N GLY A 296 25.71 17.53 -1.30
CA GLY A 296 26.87 16.67 -1.51
C GLY A 296 26.54 15.25 -1.94
N ARG A 297 25.25 14.96 -2.22
CA ARG A 297 24.79 13.68 -2.72
C ARG A 297 24.53 13.71 -4.21
N GLN A 298 24.65 12.57 -4.86
CA GLN A 298 24.33 12.35 -6.26
C GLN A 298 23.11 11.41 -6.32
N LEU A 299 22.22 11.64 -7.25
CA LEU A 299 21.11 10.75 -7.57
C LEU A 299 21.34 10.08 -8.94
N GLU A 300 21.31 8.76 -8.98
CA GLU A 300 21.27 7.97 -10.20
C GLU A 300 19.80 7.58 -10.47
N ILE A 301 19.30 7.92 -11.65
CA ILE A 301 17.97 7.57 -12.13
C ILE A 301 18.14 6.70 -13.36
N ASP A 302 17.70 5.44 -13.25
CA ASP A 302 17.64 4.48 -14.36
C ASP A 302 16.21 4.42 -14.88
N VAL A 303 16.01 4.74 -16.15
CA VAL A 303 14.75 4.59 -16.86
C VAL A 303 14.93 3.56 -17.98
N ASN A 304 14.36 2.38 -17.81
CA ASN A 304 14.46 1.29 -18.80
C ASN A 304 15.90 0.91 -19.19
N GLY A 305 16.87 1.04 -18.29
CA GLY A 305 18.29 0.74 -18.53
C GLY A 305 19.11 1.95 -18.98
N ILE A 306 18.51 3.14 -19.11
CA ILE A 306 19.23 4.39 -19.41
C ILE A 306 19.43 5.15 -18.09
N VAL A 307 20.70 5.25 -17.66
CA VAL A 307 21.06 5.89 -16.40
C VAL A 307 21.40 7.37 -16.60
N THR A 308 20.70 8.23 -15.87
CA THR A 308 21.03 9.66 -15.74
C THR A 308 21.59 9.91 -14.35
N LYS A 309 22.72 10.59 -14.26
CA LYS A 309 23.35 10.99 -12.98
C LYS A 309 23.14 12.49 -12.75
N ILE A 310 22.67 12.81 -11.58
CA ILE A 310 22.40 14.19 -11.16
C ILE A 310 23.33 14.53 -10.01
N ASP A 311 24.26 15.42 -10.28
CA ASP A 311 25.18 15.99 -9.30
C ASP A 311 24.63 17.28 -8.72
N SER A 312 25.20 17.71 -7.61
CA SER A 312 24.92 19.03 -7.03
C SER A 312 23.45 19.26 -6.68
N LEU A 313 22.85 18.27 -6.04
CA LEU A 313 21.52 18.39 -5.44
C LEU A 313 21.54 19.43 -4.31
N GLY A 314 20.40 20.08 -4.06
CA GLY A 314 20.25 21.24 -3.18
C GLY A 314 20.62 21.05 -1.71
N GLU A 315 20.12 21.93 -0.82
CA GLU A 315 20.49 22.00 0.60
C GLU A 315 20.06 20.79 1.45
N ASP A 316 20.73 20.56 2.58
CA ASP A 316 20.71 19.30 3.31
C ASP A 316 19.36 18.85 3.85
N ASP A 317 18.64 19.69 4.53
CA ASP A 317 17.47 19.34 5.33
C ASP A 317 16.13 19.87 4.79
N LYS A 318 16.16 20.45 3.58
CA LYS A 318 14.98 21.01 2.93
C LYS A 318 14.43 20.08 1.87
N HIS A 319 13.11 20.13 1.72
CA HIS A 319 12.45 19.57 0.55
C HIS A 319 12.86 20.34 -0.71
N ASN A 320 13.32 19.62 -1.69
CA ASN A 320 13.82 20.10 -2.96
C ASN A 320 13.23 19.29 -4.10
N GLN A 321 13.39 19.80 -5.31
CA GLN A 321 13.00 19.05 -6.51
C GLN A 321 14.04 19.23 -7.62
N VAL A 322 14.10 18.24 -8.49
CA VAL A 322 14.87 18.30 -9.75
C VAL A 322 14.03 17.75 -10.88
N THR A 323 14.05 18.44 -12.03
CA THR A 323 13.32 18.02 -13.22
C THR A 323 14.29 17.59 -14.31
N ILE A 324 14.06 16.41 -14.86
CA ILE A 324 14.82 15.87 -15.98
C ILE A 324 13.88 15.39 -17.10
N PRO A 325 14.30 15.49 -18.37
CA PRO A 325 13.59 14.85 -19.45
C PRO A 325 13.86 13.34 -19.44
N VAL A 326 12.80 12.53 -19.64
CA VAL A 326 12.89 11.08 -19.76
C VAL A 326 12.08 10.60 -20.95
N ASP A 327 12.48 9.47 -21.55
CA ASP A 327 11.73 8.84 -22.62
C ASP A 327 11.08 7.55 -22.11
N LEU A 328 9.75 7.50 -22.17
CA LEU A 328 8.97 6.34 -21.75
C LEU A 328 8.51 5.54 -22.99
N LYS A 329 8.38 4.23 -22.83
CA LYS A 329 7.73 3.34 -23.80
C LYS A 329 6.22 3.32 -23.55
N ALA A 330 5.43 3.04 -24.56
CA ALA A 330 4.03 2.69 -24.38
C ALA A 330 3.91 1.43 -23.52
N GLY A 331 2.99 1.43 -22.57
CA GLY A 331 2.84 0.40 -21.55
C GLY A 331 3.66 0.65 -20.30
N TYR A 332 4.13 -0.41 -19.67
CA TYR A 332 4.89 -0.34 -18.42
C TYR A 332 6.36 -0.01 -18.64
N ASN A 333 6.86 0.86 -17.78
CA ASN A 333 8.25 1.27 -17.72
C ASN A 333 8.83 0.92 -16.36
N HIS A 334 10.13 0.73 -16.32
CA HIS A 334 10.89 0.41 -15.13
C HIS A 334 11.78 1.59 -14.75
N ILE A 335 11.62 2.08 -13.54
CA ILE A 335 12.41 3.20 -13.01
C ILE A 335 13.08 2.76 -11.71
N ARG A 336 14.38 3.06 -11.59
CA ARG A 336 15.15 2.90 -10.35
C ARG A 336 15.79 4.21 -9.96
N MET A 337 15.85 4.45 -8.64
CA MET A 337 16.53 5.59 -8.06
C MET A 337 17.44 5.15 -6.93
N GLY A 338 18.66 5.66 -6.89
CA GLY A 338 19.64 5.32 -5.87
C GLY A 338 21.00 5.97 -6.13
N ASN A 339 22.07 5.38 -5.60
CA ASN A 339 23.44 5.72 -5.92
C ASN A 339 24.34 4.50 -5.66
N SER A 340 25.00 4.02 -6.66
CA SER A 340 25.77 2.77 -6.61
C SER A 340 27.00 2.84 -5.69
N TYR A 341 27.48 4.03 -5.30
CA TYR A 341 28.74 4.20 -4.57
C TYR A 341 28.60 4.97 -3.26
N ASN A 342 27.67 5.96 -3.22
CA ASN A 342 27.47 6.83 -2.07
C ASN A 342 25.99 6.91 -1.70
N TRP A 343 25.67 7.56 -0.60
CA TRP A 343 24.28 7.82 -0.22
C TRP A 343 23.59 8.70 -1.27
N ALA A 344 22.43 8.27 -1.71
CA ALA A 344 21.49 9.09 -2.46
C ALA A 344 20.71 10.01 -1.50
N PRO A 345 20.01 11.05 -2.01
CA PRO A 345 19.04 11.79 -1.21
C PRO A 345 17.91 10.89 -0.75
N ASP A 346 17.17 11.31 0.29
CA ASP A 346 15.91 10.67 0.64
C ASP A 346 14.86 11.07 -0.40
N ILE A 347 14.15 10.11 -0.95
CA ILE A 347 13.15 10.32 -2.00
C ILE A 347 11.76 10.38 -1.39
N ASP A 348 11.01 11.44 -1.73
CA ASP A 348 9.62 11.64 -1.41
C ASP A 348 8.71 11.01 -2.48
N CYS A 349 8.72 11.55 -3.68
CA CYS A 349 7.95 11.08 -4.81
C CYS A 349 8.58 11.54 -6.13
N PHE A 350 8.01 11.08 -7.24
CA PHE A 350 8.23 11.76 -8.52
C PHE A 350 6.91 11.95 -9.28
N THR A 351 6.88 12.99 -10.09
CA THR A 351 5.77 13.24 -11.00
C THR A 351 6.23 13.15 -12.45
N LEU A 352 5.30 12.78 -13.32
CA LEU A 352 5.48 12.70 -14.76
C LEU A 352 4.51 13.63 -15.47
N THR A 353 5.03 14.50 -16.34
CA THR A 353 4.24 15.37 -17.20
C THR A 353 4.66 15.14 -18.65
N LYS A 354 3.71 14.83 -19.54
CA LYS A 354 4.00 14.61 -20.97
C LYS A 354 4.60 15.88 -21.56
N GLY A 355 5.75 15.72 -22.21
CA GLY A 355 6.40 16.85 -22.93
C GLY A 355 5.53 17.31 -24.09
N MET A 356 5.56 18.60 -24.36
CA MET A 356 4.87 19.17 -25.54
C MET A 356 5.63 18.79 -26.83
#